data_37a3b33e652ca7bc4c6136cda600e044
#
_entry.id   37a3b33e652ca7bc4c6136cda600e044
#
_cell.length_a   1.000
_cell.length_b   1.000
_cell.length_c   1.000
_cell.angle_alpha   90.00
_cell.angle_beta   90.00
_cell.angle_gamma   90.00
#
_symmetry.space_group_name_H-M   'P 1'
#
loop_
_entity.id
_entity.type
_entity.pdbx_description
1 polymer ?
#
loop_
_entity_poly.entity_id
_entity_poly.type
_entity_poly.pdbx_seq_one_letter_code
_entity_poly.pdbx_strand_id
1 'polypeptide(L)'
;MPGLPDQPVTAGDLLTLEELGDFRRASTLRGAGLVLHAWGTIGAAVALYVCWPSALTLTAAVVVIGTRQLGLVVLMHETAHWLLFPSARLNTWVGTWLCAAPVAVDLREYRRSHHQHHRHTRQPQDPDLPLSTPLPLSRPRLALALLGDLSGWTALTRIVGWRPRRHGIAPAWRRCRAPLIANAVLFGVLTAIGGWTLYPLAWALPWATWYQLVTRVRNIAEHGMLPSVDDPLRNTRTIRAGLLARAVVAPYWVNYHLEHHLLVFVPCWKLRRVHALLLRKDLGPRMECAASYAAVIGQATSANGPARA
;
A
#
# COMPACT_ATOMS: atom_id res chain seq x y z
N MET A 1 -7.82 -23.32 27.10
CA MET A 1 -8.35 -22.01 27.52
C MET A 1 -9.79 -21.94 27.01
N PRO A 2 -10.78 -21.41 27.77
CA PRO A 2 -12.10 -21.18 27.22
C PRO A 2 -11.95 -20.22 26.03
N GLY A 3 -12.62 -20.54 24.91
CA GLY A 3 -12.55 -19.76 23.68
C GLY A 3 -12.86 -18.29 23.95
N LEU A 4 -12.07 -17.38 23.35
CA LEU A 4 -12.37 -15.95 23.36
C LEU A 4 -13.81 -15.77 22.84
N PRO A 5 -14.66 -14.97 23.51
CA PRO A 5 -16.06 -14.79 23.11
C PRO A 5 -16.16 -14.20 21.69
N ASP A 6 -17.30 -14.35 21.04
CA ASP A 6 -17.62 -13.76 19.72
C ASP A 6 -17.63 -12.21 19.70
N GLN A 7 -17.09 -11.59 20.74
CA GLN A 7 -16.99 -10.14 20.87
C GLN A 7 -15.78 -9.58 20.10
N PRO A 8 -15.81 -8.30 19.70
CA PRO A 8 -14.69 -7.60 19.08
C PRO A 8 -13.44 -7.68 19.96
N VAL A 9 -12.35 -8.15 19.38
CA VAL A 9 -11.08 -8.39 20.08
C VAL A 9 -10.25 -7.11 20.08
N THR A 10 -9.74 -6.70 21.24
CA THR A 10 -8.84 -5.55 21.37
C THR A 10 -7.37 -5.97 21.47
N ALA A 11 -6.44 -5.03 21.28
CA ALA A 11 -5.01 -5.31 21.45
C ALA A 11 -4.67 -5.79 22.86
N GLY A 12 -5.41 -5.33 23.88
CA GLY A 12 -5.25 -5.74 25.29
C GLY A 12 -5.65 -7.20 25.53
N ASP A 13 -6.60 -7.72 24.76
CA ASP A 13 -7.00 -9.13 24.83
C ASP A 13 -5.99 -10.05 24.15
N LEU A 14 -5.20 -9.49 23.22
CA LEU A 14 -4.30 -10.26 22.37
C LEU A 14 -2.85 -10.33 22.86
N LEU A 15 -2.37 -9.29 23.53
CA LEU A 15 -0.96 -9.12 23.86
C LEU A 15 -0.74 -8.96 25.36
N THR A 16 0.28 -9.61 25.91
CA THR A 16 0.84 -9.28 27.20
C THR A 16 1.57 -7.93 27.15
N LEU A 17 1.82 -7.31 28.29
CA LEU A 17 2.59 -6.05 28.37
C LEU A 17 4.00 -6.19 27.79
N GLU A 18 4.64 -7.34 27.97
CA GLU A 18 5.96 -7.64 27.42
C GLU A 18 5.91 -7.77 25.89
N GLU A 19 4.97 -8.55 25.35
CA GLU A 19 4.72 -8.68 23.90
C GLU A 19 4.43 -7.31 23.26
N LEU A 20 3.60 -6.50 23.90
CA LEU A 20 3.28 -5.15 23.48
C LEU A 20 4.53 -4.27 23.38
N GLY A 21 5.41 -4.33 24.40
CA GLY A 21 6.67 -3.59 24.41
C GLY A 21 7.62 -4.00 23.28
N ASP A 22 7.74 -5.31 23.00
CA ASP A 22 8.58 -5.80 21.90
C ASP A 22 8.00 -5.42 20.53
N PHE A 23 6.70 -5.58 20.33
CA PHE A 23 6.08 -5.28 19.04
C PHE A 23 6.12 -3.79 18.67
N ARG A 24 6.05 -2.86 19.62
CA ARG A 24 6.07 -1.41 19.38
C ARG A 24 7.43 -0.86 18.93
N ARG A 25 8.54 -1.57 19.15
CA ARG A 25 9.88 -1.03 18.89
C ARG A 25 10.15 -0.86 17.40
N ALA A 26 10.24 0.39 16.95
CA ALA A 26 10.79 0.75 15.65
C ALA A 26 12.33 0.62 15.64
N SER A 27 12.95 0.57 14.45
CA SER A 27 14.39 0.40 14.28
C SER A 27 14.91 1.29 13.16
N THR A 28 15.86 2.17 13.48
CA THR A 28 16.51 3.03 12.47
C THR A 28 17.19 2.23 11.38
N LEU A 29 17.92 1.19 11.76
CA LEU A 29 18.65 0.35 10.79
C LEU A 29 17.70 -0.36 9.82
N ARG A 30 16.61 -0.95 10.34
CA ARG A 30 15.61 -1.61 9.48
C ARG A 30 14.86 -0.62 8.60
N GLY A 31 14.44 0.52 9.15
CA GLY A 31 13.77 1.56 8.37
C GLY A 31 14.65 2.09 7.24
N ALA A 32 15.92 2.41 7.55
CA ALA A 32 16.90 2.83 6.55
C ALA A 32 17.14 1.74 5.50
N GLY A 33 17.32 0.48 5.92
CA GLY A 33 17.49 -0.65 5.02
C GLY A 33 16.34 -0.85 4.05
N LEU A 34 15.08 -0.67 4.49
CA LEU A 34 13.90 -0.76 3.61
C LEU A 34 13.86 0.39 2.59
N VAL A 35 14.18 1.62 3.01
CA VAL A 35 14.25 2.77 2.09
C VAL A 35 15.37 2.59 1.07
N LEU A 36 16.55 2.18 1.52
CA LEU A 36 17.70 1.89 0.65
C LEU A 36 17.38 0.74 -0.33
N HIS A 37 16.72 -0.31 0.12
CA HIS A 37 16.27 -1.40 -0.74
C HIS A 37 15.28 -0.90 -1.81
N ALA A 38 14.33 -0.01 -1.47
CA ALA A 38 13.39 0.54 -2.44
C ALA A 38 14.13 1.32 -3.53
N TRP A 39 14.93 2.30 -3.13
CA TRP A 39 15.65 3.17 -4.06
C TRP A 39 16.79 2.45 -4.80
N GLY A 40 17.50 1.55 -4.14
CA GLY A 40 18.54 0.73 -4.78
C GLY A 40 17.97 -0.20 -5.86
N THR A 41 16.79 -0.80 -5.61
CA THR A 41 16.10 -1.60 -6.62
C THR A 41 15.61 -0.75 -7.81
N ILE A 42 15.09 0.46 -7.55
CA ILE A 42 14.74 1.42 -8.59
C ILE A 42 15.98 1.81 -9.40
N GLY A 43 17.07 2.19 -8.73
CA GLY A 43 18.32 2.54 -9.39
C GLY A 43 18.90 1.42 -10.25
N ALA A 44 18.85 0.17 -9.75
CA ALA A 44 19.27 -1.01 -10.52
C ALA A 44 18.42 -1.24 -11.77
N ALA A 45 17.10 -1.05 -11.69
CA ALA A 45 16.19 -1.18 -12.83
C ALA A 45 16.42 -0.07 -13.87
N VAL A 46 16.68 1.16 -13.42
CA VAL A 46 17.07 2.28 -14.31
C VAL A 46 18.40 1.97 -14.99
N ALA A 47 19.42 1.54 -14.23
CA ALA A 47 20.73 1.21 -14.77
C ALA A 47 20.65 0.06 -15.80
N LEU A 48 19.86 -0.97 -15.53
CA LEU A 48 19.62 -2.07 -16.47
C LEU A 48 19.09 -1.55 -17.81
N TYR A 49 18.08 -0.67 -17.77
CA TYR A 49 17.51 -0.11 -18.98
C TYR A 49 18.48 0.81 -19.73
N VAL A 50 19.23 1.64 -19.00
CA VAL A 50 20.21 2.57 -19.61
C VAL A 50 21.38 1.83 -20.25
N CYS A 51 21.88 0.76 -19.60
CA CYS A 51 23.01 -0.02 -20.15
C CYS A 51 22.60 -0.92 -21.32
N TRP A 52 21.36 -1.42 -21.34
CA TRP A 52 20.85 -2.33 -22.39
C TRP A 52 19.45 -1.89 -22.84
N PRO A 53 19.32 -0.77 -23.57
CA PRO A 53 18.01 -0.24 -23.96
C PRO A 53 17.31 -1.16 -24.96
N SER A 54 16.20 -1.73 -24.52
CA SER A 54 15.33 -2.60 -25.30
C SER A 54 13.90 -2.60 -24.77
N ALA A 55 12.95 -3.09 -25.56
CA ALA A 55 11.56 -3.27 -25.09
C ALA A 55 11.47 -4.21 -23.88
N LEU A 56 12.32 -5.23 -23.81
CA LEU A 56 12.35 -6.18 -22.70
C LEU A 56 12.83 -5.52 -21.41
N THR A 57 13.95 -4.79 -21.45
CA THR A 57 14.50 -4.12 -20.27
C THR A 57 13.62 -2.96 -19.83
N LEU A 58 12.97 -2.24 -20.75
CA LEU A 58 11.96 -1.25 -20.42
C LEU A 58 10.76 -1.87 -19.72
N THR A 59 10.23 -2.97 -20.23
CA THR A 59 9.10 -3.68 -19.58
C THR A 59 9.48 -4.17 -18.19
N ALA A 60 10.66 -4.75 -18.03
CA ALA A 60 11.19 -5.15 -16.72
C ALA A 60 11.31 -3.95 -15.77
N ALA A 61 11.85 -2.82 -16.25
CA ALA A 61 11.95 -1.59 -15.48
C ALA A 61 10.57 -1.06 -15.06
N VAL A 62 9.58 -1.05 -15.97
CA VAL A 62 8.20 -0.63 -15.66
C VAL A 62 7.60 -1.48 -14.54
N VAL A 63 7.73 -2.80 -14.62
CA VAL A 63 7.22 -3.72 -13.58
C VAL A 63 7.94 -3.51 -12.25
N VAL A 64 9.27 -3.49 -12.26
CA VAL A 64 10.07 -3.36 -11.04
C VAL A 64 9.86 -1.98 -10.39
N ILE A 65 9.97 -0.90 -11.16
CA ILE A 65 9.82 0.46 -10.64
C ILE A 65 8.39 0.71 -10.16
N GLY A 66 7.37 0.34 -10.93
CA GLY A 66 5.97 0.49 -10.50
C GLY A 66 5.65 -0.28 -9.21
N THR A 67 6.23 -1.49 -9.05
CA THR A 67 6.15 -2.23 -7.79
C THR A 67 6.87 -1.52 -6.65
N ARG A 68 8.03 -0.91 -6.91
CA ARG A 68 8.76 -0.14 -5.88
C ARG A 68 8.07 1.18 -5.57
N GLN A 69 7.37 1.80 -6.51
CA GLN A 69 6.51 2.96 -6.25
C GLN A 69 5.38 2.57 -5.26
N LEU A 70 4.74 1.41 -5.43
CA LEU A 70 3.85 0.86 -4.39
C LEU A 70 4.62 0.61 -3.08
N GLY A 71 5.85 0.11 -3.15
CA GLY A 71 6.72 -0.05 -1.98
C GLY A 71 6.98 1.27 -1.25
N LEU A 72 7.23 2.36 -1.98
CA LEU A 72 7.37 3.70 -1.38
C LEU A 72 6.07 4.13 -0.69
N VAL A 73 4.89 3.82 -1.25
CA VAL A 73 3.59 4.06 -0.60
C VAL A 73 3.45 3.24 0.68
N VAL A 74 3.89 1.99 0.71
CA VAL A 74 3.90 1.17 1.94
C VAL A 74 4.85 1.75 2.99
N LEU A 75 6.05 2.22 2.60
CA LEU A 75 6.96 2.88 3.53
C LEU A 75 6.44 4.25 4.00
N MET A 76 5.77 5.01 3.13
CA MET A 76 5.04 6.22 3.49
C MET A 76 3.97 5.92 4.55
N HIS A 77 3.21 4.85 4.36
CA HIS A 77 2.19 4.37 5.30
C HIS A 77 2.80 4.05 6.68
N GLU A 78 3.96 3.36 6.74
CA GLU A 78 4.70 3.14 7.98
C GLU A 78 5.09 4.46 8.66
N THR A 79 5.51 5.47 7.88
CA THR A 79 5.82 6.79 8.43
C THR A 79 4.57 7.57 8.86
N ALA A 80 3.41 7.28 8.28
CA ALA A 80 2.14 7.86 8.71
C ALA A 80 1.76 7.37 10.11
N HIS A 81 2.09 6.13 10.47
CA HIS A 81 1.95 5.54 11.80
C HIS A 81 3.15 5.77 12.73
N TRP A 82 4.18 6.48 12.31
CA TRP A 82 5.42 6.74 13.07
C TRP A 82 6.23 5.47 13.38
N LEU A 83 6.17 4.46 12.52
CA LEU A 83 6.71 3.12 12.76
C LEU A 83 8.01 2.83 12.03
N LEU A 84 8.33 3.57 10.95
CA LEU A 84 9.53 3.29 10.15
C LEU A 84 10.81 3.60 10.92
N PHE A 85 10.78 4.65 11.76
CA PHE A 85 11.90 5.10 12.59
C PHE A 85 11.44 5.42 14.02
N PRO A 86 12.33 5.32 15.04
CA PRO A 86 12.01 5.78 16.40
C PRO A 86 11.77 7.29 16.49
N SER A 87 12.40 8.09 15.64
CA SER A 87 12.28 9.55 15.62
C SER A 87 11.09 10.02 14.79
N ALA A 88 10.18 10.80 15.40
CA ALA A 88 9.06 11.42 14.71
C ALA A 88 9.50 12.40 13.59
N ARG A 89 10.62 13.11 13.81
CA ARG A 89 11.21 14.02 12.81
C ARG A 89 11.70 13.24 11.60
N LEU A 90 12.38 12.11 11.83
CA LEU A 90 12.91 11.26 10.76
C LEU A 90 11.78 10.58 9.98
N ASN A 91 10.73 10.08 10.66
CA ASN A 91 9.52 9.58 9.99
C ASN A 91 8.90 10.67 9.09
N THR A 92 8.79 11.90 9.56
CA THR A 92 8.19 12.96 8.75
C THR A 92 9.07 13.33 7.56
N TRP A 93 10.38 13.46 7.75
CA TRP A 93 11.30 13.86 6.69
C TRP A 93 11.42 12.77 5.61
N VAL A 94 11.77 11.54 5.99
CA VAL A 94 11.90 10.40 5.07
C VAL A 94 10.56 10.10 4.40
N GLY A 95 9.47 10.06 5.19
CA GLY A 95 8.12 9.82 4.67
C GLY A 95 7.70 10.86 3.64
N THR A 96 8.03 12.15 3.85
CA THR A 96 7.71 13.21 2.90
C THR A 96 8.57 13.11 1.64
N TRP A 97 9.91 13.11 1.80
CA TRP A 97 10.83 13.36 0.68
C TRP A 97 11.25 12.10 -0.09
N LEU A 98 11.36 10.97 0.62
CA LEU A 98 11.83 9.72 0.02
C LEU A 98 10.70 8.70 -0.26
N CYS A 99 9.50 8.92 0.28
CA CYS A 99 8.41 7.95 0.12
C CYS A 99 7.17 8.56 -0.57
N ALA A 100 6.60 9.65 -0.05
CA ALA A 100 5.34 10.22 -0.51
C ALA A 100 5.49 11.12 -1.75
N ALA A 101 6.33 12.14 -1.65
CA ALA A 101 6.50 13.16 -2.69
C ALA A 101 6.94 12.61 -4.06
N PRO A 102 7.85 11.63 -4.15
CA PRO A 102 8.21 11.02 -5.43
C PRO A 102 7.02 10.40 -6.17
N VAL A 103 6.06 9.81 -5.45
CA VAL A 103 4.85 9.20 -6.03
C VAL A 103 3.64 10.15 -6.03
N ALA A 104 3.91 11.45 -5.99
CA ALA A 104 2.91 12.53 -6.07
C ALA A 104 1.89 12.55 -4.91
N VAL A 105 2.27 12.13 -3.71
CA VAL A 105 1.41 12.13 -2.51
C VAL A 105 1.92 13.18 -1.50
N ASP A 106 1.00 13.89 -0.83
CA ASP A 106 1.30 14.67 0.37
C ASP A 106 1.15 13.82 1.62
N LEU A 107 2.24 13.64 2.40
CA LEU A 107 2.24 12.79 3.60
C LEU A 107 1.24 13.26 4.67
N ARG A 108 1.02 14.57 4.84
CA ARG A 108 0.15 15.09 5.91
C ARG A 108 -1.32 14.82 5.59
N GLU A 109 -1.71 15.02 4.34
CA GLU A 109 -3.07 14.69 3.86
C GLU A 109 -3.29 13.17 3.92
N TYR A 110 -2.31 12.38 3.46
CA TYR A 110 -2.37 10.93 3.55
C TYR A 110 -2.54 10.47 5.01
N ARG A 111 -1.70 10.95 5.92
CA ARG A 111 -1.76 10.58 7.35
C ARG A 111 -3.15 10.84 7.93
N ARG A 112 -3.74 12.02 7.64
CA ARG A 112 -5.08 12.35 8.13
C ARG A 112 -6.14 11.42 7.58
N SER A 113 -6.17 11.24 6.25
CA SER A 113 -7.10 10.36 5.56
C SER A 113 -6.97 8.94 6.09
N HIS A 114 -5.73 8.46 6.23
CA HIS A 114 -5.44 7.10 6.65
C HIS A 114 -5.80 6.81 8.12
N HIS A 115 -5.60 7.77 9.03
CA HIS A 115 -6.08 7.62 10.40
C HIS A 115 -7.62 7.63 10.48
N GLN A 116 -8.30 8.36 9.58
CA GLN A 116 -9.75 8.30 9.46
C GLN A 116 -10.20 6.94 8.90
N HIS A 117 -9.48 6.39 7.91
CA HIS A 117 -9.70 5.04 7.39
C HIS A 117 -9.61 3.97 8.50
N HIS A 118 -8.56 3.97 9.32
CA HIS A 118 -8.44 3.03 10.45
C HIS A 118 -9.57 3.15 11.47
N ARG A 119 -10.05 4.39 11.71
CA ARG A 119 -11.14 4.63 12.65
C ARG A 119 -12.49 4.15 12.13
N HIS A 120 -12.69 4.21 10.82
CA HIS A 120 -13.96 3.96 10.16
C HIS A 120 -13.85 2.91 9.06
N THR A 121 -12.95 1.95 9.20
CA THR A 121 -12.68 0.92 8.20
C THR A 121 -13.97 0.33 7.64
N ARG A 122 -14.19 0.49 6.33
CA ARG A 122 -15.35 0.06 5.55
C ARG A 122 -16.71 0.68 5.95
N GLN A 123 -16.75 1.61 6.88
CA GLN A 123 -17.95 2.38 7.21
C GLN A 123 -18.18 3.52 6.19
N PRO A 124 -19.36 4.15 6.14
CA PRO A 124 -19.63 5.25 5.22
C PRO A 124 -18.67 6.45 5.33
N GLN A 125 -18.04 6.64 6.50
CA GLN A 125 -17.07 7.69 6.77
C GLN A 125 -15.64 7.34 6.32
N ASP A 126 -15.42 6.10 5.87
CA ASP A 126 -14.11 5.65 5.40
C ASP A 126 -13.73 6.35 4.08
N PRO A 127 -12.65 7.18 4.06
CA PRO A 127 -12.24 7.86 2.84
C PRO A 127 -11.74 6.91 1.75
N ASP A 128 -11.35 5.69 2.10
CA ASP A 128 -10.82 4.67 1.19
C ASP A 128 -11.90 3.69 0.70
N LEU A 129 -13.14 3.79 1.20
CA LEU A 129 -14.25 2.93 0.78
C LEU A 129 -14.43 2.88 -0.76
N PRO A 130 -14.31 4.00 -1.52
CA PRO A 130 -14.44 3.96 -2.98
C PRO A 130 -13.34 3.18 -3.70
N LEU A 131 -12.21 2.87 -3.04
CA LEU A 131 -11.10 2.14 -3.64
C LEU A 131 -11.38 0.63 -3.76
N SER A 132 -12.31 0.12 -2.97
CA SER A 132 -12.67 -1.30 -2.89
C SER A 132 -14.15 -1.59 -3.20
N THR A 133 -14.92 -0.59 -3.59
CA THR A 133 -16.36 -0.71 -3.90
C THR A 133 -16.69 -0.03 -5.23
N PRO A 134 -17.78 -0.40 -5.95
CA PRO A 134 -18.66 -1.55 -5.68
C PRO A 134 -18.05 -2.88 -6.15
N LEU A 135 -18.15 -3.91 -5.33
CA LEU A 135 -17.74 -5.28 -5.65
C LEU A 135 -18.86 -6.25 -5.22
N PRO A 136 -19.08 -7.41 -5.89
CA PRO A 136 -18.31 -7.90 -7.06
C PRO A 136 -18.64 -7.14 -8.35
N LEU A 137 -17.69 -7.13 -9.29
CA LEU A 137 -17.88 -6.63 -10.66
C LEU A 137 -18.13 -7.79 -11.63
N SER A 138 -18.76 -7.52 -12.78
CA SER A 138 -18.73 -8.48 -13.88
C SER A 138 -17.30 -8.64 -14.42
N ARG A 139 -16.95 -9.83 -14.92
CA ARG A 139 -15.61 -10.09 -15.51
C ARG A 139 -15.19 -9.04 -16.54
N PRO A 140 -16.04 -8.63 -17.51
CA PRO A 140 -15.66 -7.58 -18.45
C PRO A 140 -15.37 -6.23 -17.80
N ARG A 141 -16.15 -5.84 -16.78
CA ARG A 141 -15.93 -4.58 -16.07
C ARG A 141 -14.62 -4.57 -15.29
N LEU A 142 -14.30 -5.68 -14.60
CA LEU A 142 -13.00 -5.78 -13.92
C LEU A 142 -11.85 -5.79 -14.94
N ALA A 143 -11.97 -6.55 -16.03
CA ALA A 143 -10.96 -6.57 -17.10
C ALA A 143 -10.73 -5.17 -17.68
N LEU A 144 -11.80 -4.42 -17.99
CA LEU A 144 -11.70 -3.03 -18.46
C LEU A 144 -11.02 -2.11 -17.44
N ALA A 145 -11.31 -2.29 -16.15
CA ALA A 145 -10.64 -1.51 -15.09
C ALA A 145 -9.13 -1.81 -15.02
N LEU A 146 -8.73 -3.09 -15.10
CA LEU A 146 -7.32 -3.51 -15.11
C LEU A 146 -6.60 -3.04 -16.39
N LEU A 147 -7.26 -3.11 -17.56
CA LEU A 147 -6.75 -2.56 -18.80
C LEU A 147 -6.61 -1.03 -18.73
N GLY A 148 -7.57 -0.35 -18.13
CA GLY A 148 -7.49 1.09 -17.86
C GLY A 148 -6.31 1.47 -16.98
N ASP A 149 -5.96 0.62 -15.99
CA ASP A 149 -4.75 0.79 -15.18
C ASP A 149 -3.48 0.62 -16.03
N LEU A 150 -3.40 -0.45 -16.80
CA LEU A 150 -2.22 -0.76 -17.64
C LEU A 150 -2.01 0.20 -18.80
N SER A 151 -3.09 0.79 -19.35
CA SER A 151 -3.01 1.76 -20.44
C SER A 151 -2.67 3.19 -19.97
N GLY A 152 -2.64 3.43 -18.65
CA GLY A 152 -2.47 4.78 -18.08
C GLY A 152 -3.76 5.62 -18.04
N TRP A 153 -4.88 5.09 -18.53
CA TRP A 153 -6.17 5.79 -18.52
C TRP A 153 -6.63 6.15 -17.10
N THR A 154 -6.44 5.24 -16.15
CA THR A 154 -6.75 5.50 -14.74
C THR A 154 -5.92 6.66 -14.18
N ALA A 155 -4.64 6.73 -14.49
CA ALA A 155 -3.78 7.82 -14.05
C ALA A 155 -4.21 9.15 -14.67
N LEU A 156 -4.50 9.15 -15.98
CA LEU A 156 -4.97 10.34 -16.68
C LEU A 156 -6.29 10.87 -16.09
N THR A 157 -7.27 10.00 -15.86
CA THR A 157 -8.56 10.40 -15.28
C THR A 157 -8.42 10.91 -13.85
N ARG A 158 -7.48 10.37 -13.05
CA ARG A 158 -7.16 10.89 -11.72
C ARG A 158 -6.52 12.27 -11.76
N ILE A 159 -5.60 12.52 -12.71
CA ILE A 159 -4.97 13.85 -12.89
C ILE A 159 -6.00 14.87 -13.34
N VAL A 160 -6.77 14.57 -14.39
CA VAL A 160 -7.78 15.48 -14.95
C VAL A 160 -8.95 15.69 -13.98
N GLY A 161 -9.37 14.65 -13.29
CA GLY A 161 -10.43 14.69 -12.29
C GLY A 161 -9.99 15.23 -10.93
N TRP A 162 -8.67 15.50 -10.75
CA TRP A 162 -8.17 16.01 -9.50
C TRP A 162 -8.76 17.41 -9.22
N ARG A 163 -9.60 17.45 -8.18
CA ARG A 163 -10.16 18.70 -7.66
C ARG A 163 -9.60 18.94 -6.28
N PRO A 164 -9.00 20.11 -6.00
CA PRO A 164 -8.62 20.47 -4.64
C PRO A 164 -9.86 20.35 -3.75
N ARG A 165 -9.81 19.47 -2.73
CA ARG A 165 -10.92 19.40 -1.76
C ARG A 165 -11.10 20.79 -1.14
N ARG A 166 -12.28 21.41 -1.30
CA ARG A 166 -12.60 22.77 -0.82
C ARG A 166 -12.44 22.92 0.69
N HIS A 167 -12.42 21.83 1.44
CA HIS A 167 -12.30 21.76 2.90
C HIS A 167 -10.96 21.24 3.39
N GLY A 168 -9.91 21.25 2.57
CA GLY A 168 -8.56 20.88 3.01
C GLY A 168 -7.95 21.97 3.89
N ILE A 169 -7.31 21.58 5.01
CA ILE A 169 -6.68 22.50 5.99
C ILE A 169 -5.52 23.31 5.38
N ALA A 170 -4.96 22.87 4.24
CA ALA A 170 -3.87 23.56 3.57
C ALA A 170 -4.26 24.00 2.15
N PRO A 171 -3.83 25.21 1.70
CA PRO A 171 -3.94 25.63 0.32
C PRO A 171 -3.34 24.61 -0.64
N ALA A 172 -3.90 24.48 -1.86
CA ALA A 172 -3.48 23.50 -2.87
C ALA A 172 -1.95 23.53 -3.13
N TRP A 173 -1.34 24.73 -3.19
CA TRP A 173 0.10 24.88 -3.41
C TRP A 173 0.95 24.24 -2.33
N ARG A 174 0.52 24.26 -1.05
CA ARG A 174 1.26 23.61 0.05
C ARG A 174 1.26 22.08 -0.08
N ARG A 175 0.19 21.51 -0.61
CA ARG A 175 0.09 20.06 -0.85
C ARG A 175 0.92 19.63 -2.06
N CYS A 176 0.98 20.45 -3.09
CA CYS A 176 1.70 20.14 -4.32
C CYS A 176 3.21 20.41 -4.25
N ARG A 177 3.68 21.30 -3.35
CA ARG A 177 5.08 21.76 -3.37
C ARG A 177 6.11 20.64 -3.19
N ALA A 178 5.91 19.72 -2.23
CA ALA A 178 6.85 18.62 -2.01
C ALA A 178 6.83 17.62 -3.19
N PRO A 179 5.66 17.15 -3.68
CA PRO A 179 5.58 16.40 -4.93
C PRO A 179 6.26 17.09 -6.12
N LEU A 180 6.02 18.38 -6.34
CA LEU A 180 6.63 19.11 -7.45
C LEU A 180 8.15 19.18 -7.33
N ILE A 181 8.68 19.53 -6.16
CA ILE A 181 10.12 19.59 -5.91
C ILE A 181 10.75 18.21 -6.09
N ALA A 182 10.20 17.15 -5.48
CA ALA A 182 10.75 15.82 -5.58
C ALA A 182 10.78 15.30 -7.02
N ASN A 183 9.70 15.54 -7.79
CA ASN A 183 9.64 15.12 -9.18
C ASN A 183 10.52 15.99 -10.10
N ALA A 184 10.70 17.28 -9.81
CA ALA A 184 11.67 18.14 -10.52
C ALA A 184 13.12 17.63 -10.28
N VAL A 185 13.45 17.26 -9.04
CA VAL A 185 14.76 16.67 -8.72
C VAL A 185 14.94 15.34 -9.44
N LEU A 186 13.94 14.45 -9.41
CA LEU A 186 13.98 13.17 -10.14
C LEU A 186 14.14 13.39 -11.65
N PHE A 187 13.39 14.35 -12.23
CA PHE A 187 13.56 14.72 -13.63
C PHE A 187 14.98 15.17 -13.95
N GLY A 188 15.55 16.06 -13.13
CA GLY A 188 16.93 16.52 -13.30
C GLY A 188 17.95 15.39 -13.20
N VAL A 189 17.84 14.52 -12.18
CA VAL A 189 18.75 13.38 -11.98
C VAL A 189 18.65 12.39 -13.13
N LEU A 190 17.45 11.98 -13.54
CA LEU A 190 17.27 11.03 -14.64
C LEU A 190 17.70 11.62 -15.98
N THR A 191 17.46 12.93 -16.19
CA THR A 191 17.96 13.63 -17.39
C THR A 191 19.48 13.63 -17.47
N ALA A 192 20.16 13.85 -16.35
CA ALA A 192 21.62 13.80 -16.29
C ALA A 192 22.19 12.40 -16.53
N ILE A 193 21.45 11.33 -16.18
CA ILE A 193 21.86 9.93 -16.37
C ILE A 193 21.66 9.46 -17.82
N GLY A 194 20.52 9.74 -18.45
CA GLY A 194 20.17 9.14 -19.75
C GLY A 194 19.29 10.02 -20.64
N GLY A 195 19.30 11.33 -20.43
CA GLY A 195 18.51 12.29 -21.21
C GLY A 195 17.07 12.45 -20.68
N TRP A 196 16.41 13.51 -21.16
CA TRP A 196 15.07 13.92 -20.66
C TRP A 196 13.98 12.84 -20.82
N THR A 197 14.14 11.93 -21.79
CA THR A 197 13.20 10.84 -22.04
C THR A 197 13.21 9.77 -20.94
N LEU A 198 14.31 9.71 -20.14
CA LEU A 198 14.42 8.68 -19.11
C LEU A 198 13.40 8.88 -17.98
N TYR A 199 13.07 10.14 -17.63
CA TYR A 199 12.04 10.40 -16.62
C TYR A 199 10.63 9.90 -17.05
N PRO A 200 10.08 10.25 -18.22
CA PRO A 200 8.80 9.71 -18.64
C PRO A 200 8.82 8.17 -18.78
N LEU A 201 9.90 7.56 -19.26
CA LEU A 201 9.96 6.11 -19.47
C LEU A 201 10.17 5.32 -18.16
N ALA A 202 11.08 5.76 -17.31
CA ALA A 202 11.50 5.02 -16.12
C ALA A 202 10.84 5.49 -14.82
N TRP A 203 10.06 6.59 -14.83
CA TRP A 203 9.35 7.06 -13.64
C TRP A 203 7.86 7.29 -13.86
N ALA A 204 7.49 8.09 -14.86
CA ALA A 204 6.09 8.43 -15.09
C ALA A 204 5.28 7.25 -15.67
N LEU A 205 5.85 6.50 -16.63
CA LEU A 205 5.19 5.35 -17.24
C LEU A 205 4.92 4.23 -16.22
N PRO A 206 5.87 3.77 -15.39
CA PRO A 206 5.60 2.83 -14.31
C PRO A 206 4.49 3.30 -13.36
N TRP A 207 4.50 4.60 -12.96
CA TRP A 207 3.51 5.19 -12.10
C TRP A 207 2.12 5.25 -12.74
N ALA A 208 2.06 5.57 -14.03
CA ALA A 208 0.80 5.70 -14.75
C ALA A 208 0.15 4.34 -15.07
N THR A 209 0.93 3.26 -15.12
CA THR A 209 0.51 1.93 -15.60
C THR A 209 0.58 0.87 -14.49
N TRP A 210 1.73 0.22 -14.33
CA TRP A 210 1.91 -0.92 -13.42
C TRP A 210 1.59 -0.59 -11.96
N TYR A 211 1.99 0.57 -11.47
CA TYR A 211 1.66 1.03 -10.12
C TYR A 211 0.14 1.12 -9.91
N GLN A 212 -0.63 1.62 -10.89
CA GLN A 212 -2.10 1.70 -10.78
C GLN A 212 -2.70 0.30 -10.69
N LEU A 213 -2.24 -0.62 -11.54
CA LEU A 213 -2.70 -2.02 -11.54
C LEU A 213 -2.47 -2.70 -10.18
N VAL A 214 -1.21 -2.68 -9.69
CA VAL A 214 -0.89 -3.39 -8.44
C VAL A 214 -1.56 -2.74 -7.23
N THR A 215 -1.77 -1.43 -7.25
CA THR A 215 -2.52 -0.71 -6.22
C THR A 215 -3.99 -1.12 -6.20
N ARG A 216 -4.64 -1.25 -7.37
CA ARG A 216 -6.03 -1.74 -7.46
C ARG A 216 -6.14 -3.18 -6.96
N VAL A 217 -5.27 -4.07 -7.44
CA VAL A 217 -5.25 -5.49 -7.00
C VAL A 217 -5.11 -5.59 -5.49
N ARG A 218 -4.20 -4.80 -4.90
CA ARG A 218 -4.00 -4.72 -3.47
C ARG A 218 -5.26 -4.23 -2.73
N ASN A 219 -5.86 -3.10 -3.15
CA ASN A 219 -7.03 -2.54 -2.49
C ASN A 219 -8.22 -3.50 -2.51
N ILE A 220 -8.47 -4.18 -3.64
CA ILE A 220 -9.50 -5.22 -3.75
C ILE A 220 -9.19 -6.37 -2.78
N ALA A 221 -7.94 -6.80 -2.72
CA ALA A 221 -7.55 -7.93 -1.90
C ALA A 221 -7.67 -7.65 -0.41
N GLU A 222 -7.32 -6.45 0.04
CA GLU A 222 -7.28 -6.09 1.46
C GLU A 222 -8.65 -5.70 2.02
N HIS A 223 -9.48 -5.01 1.24
CA HIS A 223 -10.74 -4.40 1.71
C HIS A 223 -12.00 -4.84 0.94
N GLY A 224 -11.85 -5.56 -0.17
CA GLY A 224 -12.99 -5.95 -1.00
C GLY A 224 -13.72 -7.18 -0.47
N MET A 225 -15.07 -7.18 -0.56
CA MET A 225 -15.94 -8.35 -0.31
C MET A 225 -15.69 -9.06 1.04
N LEU A 226 -15.55 -8.29 2.10
CA LEU A 226 -15.31 -8.82 3.44
C LEU A 226 -16.63 -9.08 4.17
N PRO A 227 -16.69 -10.12 5.04
CA PRO A 227 -17.93 -10.58 5.64
C PRO A 227 -18.46 -9.69 6.75
N SER A 228 -17.59 -8.91 7.41
CA SER A 228 -18.01 -8.05 8.53
C SER A 228 -17.43 -6.64 8.40
N VAL A 229 -18.11 -5.66 8.99
CA VAL A 229 -17.63 -4.28 9.16
C VAL A 229 -17.14 -4.06 10.60
N ASP A 230 -17.77 -4.72 11.57
CA ASP A 230 -17.59 -4.46 12.99
C ASP A 230 -16.56 -5.39 13.67
N ASP A 231 -16.32 -6.59 13.11
CA ASP A 231 -15.32 -7.53 13.65
C ASP A 231 -13.92 -7.20 13.12
N PRO A 232 -12.96 -6.74 13.96
CA PRO A 232 -11.61 -6.41 13.55
C PRO A 232 -10.82 -7.57 12.93
N LEU A 233 -11.21 -8.81 13.18
CA LEU A 233 -10.60 -10.00 12.58
C LEU A 233 -11.18 -10.31 11.18
N ARG A 234 -12.25 -9.61 10.76
CA ARG A 234 -12.99 -9.89 9.53
C ARG A 234 -13.30 -8.65 8.68
N ASN A 235 -12.91 -7.46 9.13
CA ASN A 235 -13.13 -6.19 8.40
C ASN A 235 -11.97 -5.80 7.48
N THR A 236 -10.86 -6.55 7.52
CA THR A 236 -9.72 -6.50 6.60
C THR A 236 -9.20 -7.91 6.35
N ARG A 237 -8.24 -8.08 5.45
CA ARG A 237 -7.79 -9.42 5.03
C ARG A 237 -6.29 -9.56 5.03
N THR A 238 -5.79 -10.72 5.48
CA THR A 238 -4.43 -11.18 5.25
C THR A 238 -4.38 -12.10 4.03
N ILE A 239 -3.43 -11.84 3.13
CA ILE A 239 -3.22 -12.67 1.93
C ILE A 239 -2.00 -13.54 2.13
N ARG A 240 -2.11 -14.85 1.87
CA ARG A 240 -0.96 -15.74 1.79
C ARG A 240 -0.18 -15.43 0.51
N ALA A 241 0.92 -14.68 0.67
CA ALA A 241 1.74 -14.23 -0.45
C ALA A 241 3.02 -15.05 -0.56
N GLY A 242 3.17 -15.80 -1.65
CA GLY A 242 4.43 -16.44 -2.04
C GLY A 242 5.49 -15.41 -2.45
N LEU A 243 6.72 -15.86 -2.75
CA LEU A 243 7.84 -14.98 -3.08
C LEU A 243 7.53 -14.03 -4.26
N LEU A 244 6.93 -14.55 -5.33
CA LEU A 244 6.57 -13.74 -6.50
C LEU A 244 5.53 -12.67 -6.16
N ALA A 245 4.47 -13.02 -5.45
CA ALA A 245 3.46 -12.06 -5.04
C ALA A 245 4.05 -10.95 -4.13
N ARG A 246 4.95 -11.32 -3.21
CA ARG A 246 5.67 -10.36 -2.36
C ARG A 246 6.65 -9.46 -3.15
N ALA A 247 7.25 -9.98 -4.21
CA ALA A 247 8.13 -9.21 -5.08
C ALA A 247 7.36 -8.20 -5.94
N VAL A 248 6.14 -8.55 -6.40
CA VAL A 248 5.42 -7.84 -7.47
C VAL A 248 4.20 -7.05 -6.94
N VAL A 249 3.43 -7.56 -5.98
CA VAL A 249 2.16 -6.96 -5.52
C VAL A 249 2.21 -6.54 -4.06
N ALA A 250 2.94 -7.27 -3.21
CA ALA A 250 2.91 -7.12 -1.76
C ALA A 250 4.28 -6.79 -1.15
N PRO A 251 4.94 -5.67 -1.55
CA PRO A 251 6.22 -5.29 -0.96
C PRO A 251 6.06 -5.00 0.54
N TYR A 252 7.14 -5.25 1.29
CA TYR A 252 7.27 -4.84 2.71
C TYR A 252 6.15 -5.34 3.63
N TRP A 253 5.77 -6.64 3.50
CA TRP A 253 4.78 -7.34 4.35
C TRP A 253 3.37 -6.74 4.34
N VAL A 254 3.03 -5.89 3.37
CA VAL A 254 1.69 -5.29 3.27
C VAL A 254 0.58 -6.33 3.16
N ASN A 255 0.90 -7.55 2.76
CA ASN A 255 -0.04 -8.68 2.72
C ASN A 255 -0.60 -9.10 4.10
N TYR A 256 0.03 -8.69 5.21
CA TYR A 256 -0.48 -8.87 6.58
C TYR A 256 -1.34 -7.68 7.01
N HIS A 257 -2.33 -7.34 6.19
CA HIS A 257 -3.10 -6.11 6.36
C HIS A 257 -4.11 -6.19 7.51
N LEU A 258 -4.64 -7.39 7.81
CA LEU A 258 -5.48 -7.62 8.99
C LEU A 258 -4.69 -7.36 10.27
N GLU A 259 -3.48 -7.91 10.38
CA GLU A 259 -2.63 -7.72 11.55
C GLU A 259 -2.25 -6.26 11.74
N HIS A 260 -2.05 -5.53 10.62
CA HIS A 260 -1.80 -4.11 10.66
C HIS A 260 -3.00 -3.32 11.19
N HIS A 261 -4.22 -3.59 10.70
CA HIS A 261 -5.43 -2.93 11.19
C HIS A 261 -5.73 -3.26 12.66
N LEU A 262 -5.47 -4.50 13.07
CA LEU A 262 -5.67 -4.94 14.45
C LEU A 262 -4.67 -4.30 15.42
N LEU A 263 -3.41 -4.16 14.99
CA LEU A 263 -2.29 -3.67 15.81
C LEU A 263 -1.51 -2.57 15.07
N VAL A 264 -2.16 -1.42 14.87
CA VAL A 264 -1.67 -0.27 14.09
C VAL A 264 -0.32 0.32 14.54
N PHE A 265 0.16 -0.09 15.70
CA PHE A 265 1.42 0.36 16.29
C PHE A 265 2.59 -0.61 16.03
N VAL A 266 2.39 -1.67 15.25
CA VAL A 266 3.42 -2.67 14.95
C VAL A 266 4.09 -2.39 13.60
N PRO A 267 5.43 -2.21 13.56
CA PRO A 267 6.15 -2.02 12.30
C PRO A 267 5.98 -3.20 11.33
N CYS A 268 5.90 -2.93 10.04
CA CYS A 268 5.58 -3.91 8.99
C CYS A 268 6.45 -5.18 9.04
N TRP A 269 7.74 -5.08 9.36
CA TRP A 269 8.65 -6.24 9.45
C TRP A 269 8.37 -7.19 10.63
N LYS A 270 7.47 -6.81 11.54
CA LYS A 270 7.03 -7.65 12.67
C LYS A 270 5.65 -8.27 12.45
N LEU A 271 4.88 -7.82 11.45
CA LEU A 271 3.50 -8.30 11.22
C LEU A 271 3.42 -9.82 11.00
N ARG A 272 4.42 -10.43 10.36
CA ARG A 272 4.50 -11.89 10.26
C ARG A 272 4.57 -12.57 11.62
N ARG A 273 5.27 -11.97 12.60
CA ARG A 273 5.34 -12.50 13.98
C ARG A 273 4.00 -12.35 14.70
N VAL A 274 3.30 -11.23 14.44
CA VAL A 274 1.92 -11.03 14.94
C VAL A 274 1.01 -12.12 14.39
N HIS A 275 1.01 -12.36 13.08
CA HIS A 275 0.23 -13.42 12.45
C HIS A 275 0.47 -14.79 13.13
N ALA A 276 1.73 -15.16 13.31
CA ALA A 276 2.09 -16.39 13.99
C ALA A 276 1.62 -16.44 15.45
N LEU A 277 1.59 -15.31 16.15
CA LEU A 277 1.06 -15.21 17.51
C LEU A 277 -0.45 -15.40 17.54
N LEU A 278 -1.19 -14.77 16.64
CA LEU A 278 -2.64 -14.92 16.54
C LEU A 278 -3.05 -16.36 16.23
N LEU A 279 -2.29 -17.06 15.36
CA LEU A 279 -2.50 -18.49 15.11
C LEU A 279 -2.26 -19.35 16.36
N ARG A 280 -1.23 -19.05 17.15
CA ARG A 280 -0.96 -19.76 18.42
C ARG A 280 -2.02 -19.50 19.51
N LYS A 281 -2.78 -18.43 19.38
CA LYS A 281 -3.92 -18.08 20.26
C LYS A 281 -5.25 -18.61 19.71
N ASP A 282 -5.20 -19.55 18.75
CA ASP A 282 -6.36 -20.21 18.14
C ASP A 282 -7.35 -19.24 17.45
N LEU A 283 -6.89 -18.05 17.04
CA LEU A 283 -7.70 -17.08 16.33
C LEU A 283 -7.80 -17.35 14.82
N GLY A 284 -6.98 -18.26 14.28
CA GLY A 284 -6.93 -18.58 12.86
C GLY A 284 -8.31 -18.80 12.20
N PRO A 285 -9.23 -19.57 12.79
CA PRO A 285 -10.58 -19.78 12.24
C PRO A 285 -11.45 -18.51 12.16
N ARG A 286 -11.16 -17.51 12.99
CA ARG A 286 -11.88 -16.22 13.01
C ARG A 286 -11.27 -15.18 12.07
N MET A 287 -10.00 -15.35 11.68
CA MET A 287 -9.27 -14.39 10.85
C MET A 287 -9.69 -14.49 9.38
N GLU A 288 -9.95 -13.35 8.76
CA GLU A 288 -10.18 -13.29 7.31
C GLU A 288 -8.85 -13.43 6.56
N CYS A 289 -8.61 -14.62 6.02
CA CYS A 289 -7.40 -14.97 5.30
C CYS A 289 -7.72 -15.53 3.91
N ALA A 290 -7.00 -15.07 2.88
CA ALA A 290 -7.12 -15.60 1.53
C ALA A 290 -5.86 -16.34 1.09
N ALA A 291 -6.04 -17.38 0.25
CA ALA A 291 -4.95 -18.22 -0.23
C ALA A 291 -3.98 -17.49 -1.18
N SER A 292 -4.47 -16.50 -1.95
CA SER A 292 -3.66 -15.71 -2.89
C SER A 292 -4.42 -14.45 -3.36
N TYR A 293 -3.69 -13.51 -3.95
CA TYR A 293 -4.28 -12.36 -4.66
C TYR A 293 -5.18 -12.81 -5.80
N ALA A 294 -4.77 -13.83 -6.58
CA ALA A 294 -5.56 -14.37 -7.68
C ALA A 294 -6.91 -14.95 -7.20
N ALA A 295 -6.93 -15.63 -6.05
CA ALA A 295 -8.16 -16.16 -5.47
C ALA A 295 -9.15 -15.04 -5.15
N VAL A 296 -8.69 -13.94 -4.54
CA VAL A 296 -9.55 -12.79 -4.23
C VAL A 296 -10.05 -12.08 -5.48
N ILE A 297 -9.18 -11.88 -6.48
CA ILE A 297 -9.59 -11.29 -7.77
C ILE A 297 -10.64 -12.18 -8.47
N GLY A 298 -10.50 -13.51 -8.38
CA GLY A 298 -11.52 -14.44 -8.86
C GLY A 298 -12.86 -14.26 -8.16
N GLN A 299 -12.86 -14.09 -6.84
CA GLN A 299 -14.07 -13.81 -6.05
C GLN A 299 -14.67 -12.44 -6.40
N ALA A 300 -13.85 -11.44 -6.68
CA ALA A 300 -14.30 -10.10 -7.07
C ALA A 300 -15.11 -10.09 -8.37
N THR A 301 -15.06 -11.17 -9.15
CA THR A 301 -15.84 -11.36 -10.39
C THR A 301 -16.94 -12.42 -10.28
N SER A 302 -17.10 -13.10 -9.13
CA SER A 302 -18.11 -14.12 -8.96
C SER A 302 -19.44 -13.49 -8.56
N ALA A 303 -20.55 -13.99 -9.16
CA ALA A 303 -21.91 -13.65 -8.74
C ALA A 303 -22.23 -14.11 -7.29
N ASN A 304 -21.40 -14.97 -6.72
CA ASN A 304 -21.52 -15.57 -5.38
C ASN A 304 -20.61 -14.86 -4.35
N GLY A 305 -20.32 -13.58 -4.52
CA GLY A 305 -19.77 -12.78 -3.42
C GLY A 305 -20.69 -12.86 -2.19
N PRO A 306 -20.18 -12.66 -0.95
CA PRO A 306 -21.02 -12.71 0.23
C PRO A 306 -22.24 -11.80 0.02
N ALA A 307 -23.43 -12.35 0.27
CA ALA A 307 -24.67 -11.60 0.21
C ALA A 307 -24.50 -10.33 1.06
N ARG A 308 -24.89 -9.19 0.52
CA ARG A 308 -24.90 -7.93 1.28
C ARG A 308 -25.74 -8.17 2.54
N ALA A 309 -25.07 -8.18 3.71
CA ALA A 309 -25.76 -8.05 4.98
C ALA A 309 -26.19 -6.60 5.18
#